data_eaa01e51e38721d5952b865a1a24cafe
#
_entry.id   eaa01e51e38721d5952b865a1a24cafe
#
_cell.length_a   1.000
_cell.length_b   1.000
_cell.length_c   1.000
_cell.angle_alpha   90.00
_cell.angle_beta   90.00
_cell.angle_gamma   90.00
#
_symmetry.space_group_name_H-M   'P 1'
#
loop_
_entity.id
_entity.type
_entity.pdbx_description
1 polymer ?
#
loop_
_entity_poly.entity_id
_entity_poly.type
_entity_poly.pdbx_seq_one_letter_code
_entity_poly.pdbx_strand_id
1 'polypeptide(L)'
;MVISKRIKSADLEDILKEEFGYTLDDKELSKHDNLGELRTIFIPKSKTLLLDKNISEAQKTFIYAKELAYNFLTVKDRLYTFPWIKFENFDQVLNNFIASYFAGALIIPRKSLTDKLTSFFSLEEWKPLELHKIIKGYNCSQETFYQRLTSILPKYFHIKNLFFLRFTHRENHFEYRLDKELHITQQQAPHANRSNEHYCRRWISIKTIQDLEKPTNTRATFGVQVSSYVNQKNEYLVLSSATPDPFKKDINRSVSIGLLLSPHLKKKLNFFNENTFPKKRVGITCETCAVKNCKERAAEPLRLEKREKYTDIANTVAHIMNSYS
;
A
#
# COMPACT_ATOMS: atom_id res chain seq x y z
N MET A 1 0.91 12.89 30.69
CA MET A 1 0.66 11.70 29.84
C MET A 1 -0.60 11.99 29.01
N VAL A 2 -0.47 12.48 27.77
CA VAL A 2 -1.64 12.72 26.90
C VAL A 2 -1.96 11.36 26.28
N ILE A 3 -2.91 10.65 26.85
CA ILE A 3 -3.50 9.47 26.21
C ILE A 3 -4.21 10.01 24.97
N SER A 4 -3.63 9.83 23.81
CA SER A 4 -4.27 10.18 22.54
C SER A 4 -5.51 9.28 22.41
N LYS A 5 -6.67 9.85 22.73
CA LYS A 5 -7.96 9.19 22.55
C LYS A 5 -8.09 8.75 21.10
N ARG A 6 -8.43 7.49 20.86
CA ARG A 6 -8.71 6.97 19.53
C ARG A 6 -9.85 7.77 18.92
N ILE A 7 -9.62 8.43 17.80
CA ILE A 7 -10.65 9.22 17.10
C ILE A 7 -11.74 8.28 16.58
N LYS A 8 -12.98 8.61 16.86
CA LYS A 8 -14.17 7.91 16.37
C LYS A 8 -14.80 8.67 15.20
N SER A 9 -15.49 7.99 14.31
CA SER A 9 -16.22 8.65 13.23
C SER A 9 -17.28 9.61 13.78
N ALA A 10 -17.96 9.24 14.87
CA ALA A 10 -18.97 10.10 15.52
C ALA A 10 -18.41 11.46 15.94
N ASP A 11 -17.21 11.51 16.55
CA ASP A 11 -16.59 12.78 16.95
C ASP A 11 -16.36 13.71 15.73
N LEU A 12 -16.02 13.15 14.57
CA LEU A 12 -15.78 13.90 13.33
C LEU A 12 -17.10 14.26 12.62
N GLU A 13 -18.10 13.41 12.73
CA GLU A 13 -19.45 13.63 12.22
C GLU A 13 -20.08 14.86 12.88
N ASP A 14 -20.02 14.93 14.21
CA ASP A 14 -20.55 16.05 14.98
C ASP A 14 -19.91 17.37 14.53
N ILE A 15 -18.57 17.41 14.38
CA ILE A 15 -17.87 18.59 13.88
C ILE A 15 -18.33 18.96 12.45
N LEU A 16 -18.48 17.98 11.56
CA LEU A 16 -18.94 18.24 10.19
C LEU A 16 -20.36 18.84 10.17
N LYS A 17 -21.27 18.36 11.02
CA LYS A 17 -22.64 18.83 11.11
C LYS A 17 -22.71 20.20 11.80
N GLU A 18 -22.11 20.33 12.97
CA GLU A 18 -22.27 21.49 13.83
C GLU A 18 -21.45 22.71 13.34
N GLU A 19 -20.19 22.48 12.95
CA GLU A 19 -19.31 23.58 12.57
C GLU A 19 -19.36 23.90 11.07
N PHE A 20 -19.53 22.87 10.21
CA PHE A 20 -19.46 23.03 8.75
C PHE A 20 -20.81 22.90 8.04
N GLY A 21 -21.88 22.52 8.76
CA GLY A 21 -23.26 22.46 8.22
C GLY A 21 -23.47 21.34 7.21
N TYR A 22 -22.79 20.19 7.40
CA TYR A 22 -22.98 19.03 6.53
C TYR A 22 -24.28 18.28 6.85
N THR A 23 -24.91 17.80 5.78
CA THR A 23 -25.94 16.76 5.85
C THR A 23 -25.29 15.44 5.43
N LEU A 24 -25.54 14.37 6.19
CA LEU A 24 -25.01 13.02 5.86
C LEU A 24 -26.18 12.12 5.46
N ASP A 25 -26.03 11.43 4.33
CA ASP A 25 -27.03 10.49 3.80
C ASP A 25 -26.34 9.17 3.44
N ASP A 26 -26.72 8.09 4.11
CA ASP A 26 -26.20 6.73 3.90
C ASP A 26 -27.17 5.83 3.11
N LYS A 27 -28.26 6.40 2.55
CA LYS A 27 -29.30 5.68 1.84
C LYS A 27 -29.28 5.91 0.33
N GLU A 28 -28.94 7.13 -0.10
CA GLU A 28 -29.11 7.54 -1.50
C GLU A 28 -28.25 6.71 -2.45
N LEU A 29 -26.96 6.46 -2.16
CA LEU A 29 -26.07 5.69 -3.05
C LEU A 29 -26.58 4.26 -3.29
N SER A 30 -27.21 3.66 -2.30
CA SER A 30 -27.73 2.29 -2.41
C SER A 30 -28.98 2.14 -3.28
N LYS A 31 -29.57 3.23 -3.73
CA LYS A 31 -30.69 3.22 -4.69
C LYS A 31 -30.24 3.07 -6.15
N HIS A 32 -28.92 3.18 -6.40
CA HIS A 32 -28.35 3.21 -7.74
C HIS A 32 -27.37 2.04 -7.92
N ASP A 33 -27.79 0.98 -8.59
CA ASP A 33 -26.99 -0.24 -8.76
C ASP A 33 -25.64 0.01 -9.48
N ASN A 34 -25.60 0.96 -10.41
CA ASN A 34 -24.39 1.35 -11.13
C ASN A 34 -23.37 2.12 -10.28
N LEU A 35 -23.75 2.59 -9.09
CA LEU A 35 -22.87 3.27 -8.14
C LEU A 35 -22.28 2.35 -7.07
N GLY A 36 -22.49 1.05 -7.17
CA GLY A 36 -22.02 0.06 -6.20
C GLY A 36 -20.50 0.01 -5.97
N GLU A 37 -19.70 0.69 -6.79
CA GLU A 37 -18.26 0.87 -6.56
C GLU A 37 -17.90 2.16 -5.81
N LEU A 38 -18.86 3.08 -5.64
CA LEU A 38 -18.63 4.35 -4.97
C LEU A 38 -18.90 4.27 -3.48
N ARG A 39 -17.99 4.82 -2.70
CA ARG A 39 -18.11 4.90 -1.24
C ARG A 39 -18.73 6.18 -0.78
N THR A 40 -18.53 7.25 -1.55
CA THR A 40 -18.98 8.59 -1.17
C THR A 40 -19.07 9.53 -2.37
N ILE A 41 -20.03 10.45 -2.31
CA ILE A 41 -20.17 11.60 -3.20
C ILE A 41 -20.48 12.82 -2.35
N PHE A 42 -19.79 13.93 -2.60
CA PHE A 42 -20.11 15.21 -1.99
C PHE A 42 -20.89 16.10 -2.94
N ILE A 43 -22.00 16.66 -2.46
CA ILE A 43 -22.86 17.59 -3.21
C ILE A 43 -22.63 19.00 -2.65
N PRO A 44 -21.90 19.89 -3.39
CA PRO A 44 -21.50 21.20 -2.85
C PRO A 44 -22.66 22.12 -2.50
N LYS A 45 -23.70 22.17 -3.35
CA LYS A 45 -24.82 23.12 -3.19
C LYS A 45 -25.57 22.94 -1.87
N SER A 46 -25.77 21.69 -1.47
CA SER A 46 -26.51 21.35 -0.23
C SER A 46 -25.57 20.95 0.91
N LYS A 47 -24.24 20.94 0.69
CA LYS A 47 -23.26 20.38 1.62
C LYS A 47 -23.62 18.97 2.08
N THR A 48 -24.19 18.16 1.19
CA THR A 48 -24.60 16.79 1.49
C THR A 48 -23.49 15.82 1.14
N LEU A 49 -23.09 14.99 2.09
CA LEU A 49 -22.15 13.89 1.89
C LEU A 49 -22.94 12.59 1.82
N LEU A 50 -23.05 12.04 0.62
CA LEU A 50 -23.63 10.72 0.39
C LEU A 50 -22.61 9.65 0.73
N LEU A 51 -23.02 8.61 1.43
CA LEU A 51 -22.18 7.51 1.88
C LEU A 51 -22.80 6.16 1.48
N ASP A 52 -21.98 5.18 1.15
CA ASP A 52 -22.48 3.81 1.05
C ASP A 52 -22.71 3.24 2.45
N LYS A 53 -23.85 2.57 2.65
CA LYS A 53 -24.26 1.99 3.94
C LYS A 53 -23.31 0.90 4.47
N ASN A 54 -22.51 0.27 3.59
CA ASN A 54 -21.64 -0.85 3.93
C ASN A 54 -20.22 -0.40 4.30
N ILE A 55 -19.91 0.90 4.31
CA ILE A 55 -18.58 1.36 4.69
C ILE A 55 -18.28 1.07 6.16
N SER A 56 -17.07 0.61 6.43
CA SER A 56 -16.61 0.31 7.78
C SER A 56 -16.38 1.58 8.60
N GLU A 57 -16.33 1.44 9.93
CA GLU A 57 -16.00 2.53 10.85
C GLU A 57 -14.68 3.23 10.50
N ALA A 58 -13.64 2.46 10.16
CA ALA A 58 -12.36 3.01 9.73
C ALA A 58 -12.46 3.82 8.42
N GLN A 59 -13.34 3.41 7.50
CA GLN A 59 -13.60 4.14 6.26
C GLN A 59 -14.39 5.43 6.52
N LYS A 60 -15.43 5.38 7.37
CA LYS A 60 -16.17 6.57 7.80
C LYS A 60 -15.22 7.59 8.42
N THR A 61 -14.42 7.16 9.39
CA THR A 61 -13.43 8.02 10.06
C THR A 61 -12.49 8.68 9.05
N PHE A 62 -11.99 7.92 8.07
CA PHE A 62 -11.10 8.49 7.04
C PHE A 62 -11.80 9.49 6.12
N ILE A 63 -13.03 9.18 5.69
CA ILE A 63 -13.84 10.05 4.84
C ILE A 63 -14.14 11.37 5.58
N TYR A 64 -14.62 11.28 6.82
CA TYR A 64 -14.94 12.49 7.61
C TYR A 64 -13.70 13.32 7.91
N ALA A 65 -12.59 12.69 8.27
CA ALA A 65 -11.32 13.41 8.46
C ALA A 65 -10.83 14.11 7.18
N LYS A 66 -11.08 13.53 6.02
CA LYS A 66 -10.76 14.13 4.73
C LYS A 66 -11.71 15.29 4.39
N GLU A 67 -12.99 15.18 4.71
CA GLU A 67 -13.94 16.28 4.57
C GLU A 67 -13.57 17.47 5.49
N LEU A 68 -13.17 17.19 6.73
CA LEU A 68 -12.64 18.22 7.63
C LEU A 68 -11.40 18.91 7.03
N ALA A 69 -10.50 18.15 6.40
CA ALA A 69 -9.32 18.73 5.75
C ALA A 69 -9.71 19.72 4.65
N TYR A 70 -10.66 19.38 3.79
CA TYR A 70 -11.12 20.30 2.74
C TYR A 70 -11.69 21.62 3.29
N ASN A 71 -12.43 21.53 4.38
CA ASN A 71 -12.98 22.73 5.03
C ASN A 71 -11.91 23.52 5.78
N PHE A 72 -11.12 22.86 6.63
CA PHE A 72 -10.07 23.49 7.44
C PHE A 72 -8.99 24.18 6.58
N LEU A 73 -8.62 23.58 5.45
CA LEU A 73 -7.65 24.13 4.51
C LEU A 73 -8.30 25.07 3.48
N THR A 74 -9.61 25.31 3.56
CA THR A 74 -10.36 26.18 2.64
C THR A 74 -10.14 25.83 1.17
N VAL A 75 -10.08 24.53 0.87
CA VAL A 75 -9.80 24.04 -0.48
C VAL A 75 -11.00 24.21 -1.39
N LYS A 76 -10.87 25.01 -2.45
CA LYS A 76 -11.92 25.27 -3.43
C LYS A 76 -11.98 24.20 -4.52
N ASP A 77 -10.81 23.88 -5.11
CA ASP A 77 -10.69 22.86 -6.15
C ASP A 77 -10.55 21.47 -5.53
N ARG A 78 -11.65 20.77 -5.38
CA ARG A 78 -11.69 19.44 -4.77
C ARG A 78 -12.40 18.42 -5.64
N LEU A 79 -12.06 17.16 -5.47
CA LEU A 79 -12.84 16.07 -6.04
C LEU A 79 -14.11 15.85 -5.22
N TYR A 80 -15.25 15.70 -5.91
CA TYR A 80 -16.52 15.39 -5.29
C TYR A 80 -16.74 13.89 -5.10
N THR A 81 -15.92 13.08 -5.75
CA THR A 81 -15.87 11.62 -5.65
C THR A 81 -14.43 11.12 -5.79
N PHE A 82 -14.18 10.05 -6.54
CA PHE A 82 -12.85 9.48 -6.70
C PHE A 82 -12.12 9.97 -7.97
N PRO A 83 -10.78 10.16 -7.92
CA PRO A 83 -9.99 10.64 -9.06
C PRO A 83 -10.12 9.77 -10.32
N TRP A 84 -10.34 8.45 -10.16
CA TRP A 84 -10.46 7.52 -11.29
C TRP A 84 -11.78 7.65 -12.08
N ILE A 85 -12.77 8.38 -11.54
CA ILE A 85 -14.02 8.64 -12.25
C ILE A 85 -13.88 9.88 -13.13
N LYS A 86 -13.48 11.00 -12.53
CA LYS A 86 -13.28 12.27 -13.22
C LYS A 86 -12.43 13.21 -12.38
N PHE A 87 -11.48 13.86 -13.01
CA PHE A 87 -10.83 15.06 -12.50
C PHE A 87 -10.70 16.07 -13.65
N GLU A 88 -10.71 17.36 -13.32
CA GLU A 88 -10.71 18.44 -14.30
C GLU A 88 -9.32 19.07 -14.47
N ASN A 89 -8.56 19.09 -13.37
CA ASN A 89 -7.23 19.68 -13.33
C ASN A 89 -6.32 18.99 -12.29
N PHE A 90 -5.04 19.29 -12.35
CA PHE A 90 -4.03 18.76 -11.43
C PHE A 90 -4.29 19.16 -9.97
N ASP A 91 -4.81 20.38 -9.73
CA ASP A 91 -5.04 20.89 -8.38
C ASP A 91 -6.07 20.07 -7.63
N GLN A 92 -7.10 19.55 -8.30
CA GLN A 92 -8.05 18.61 -7.70
C GLN A 92 -7.35 17.34 -7.21
N VAL A 93 -6.42 16.80 -7.98
CA VAL A 93 -5.65 15.60 -7.61
C VAL A 93 -4.71 15.91 -6.44
N LEU A 94 -4.00 17.03 -6.50
CA LEU A 94 -3.10 17.50 -5.44
C LEU A 94 -3.85 17.75 -4.14
N ASN A 95 -4.97 18.45 -4.20
CA ASN A 95 -5.80 18.76 -3.04
C ASN A 95 -6.42 17.49 -2.43
N ASN A 96 -6.79 16.52 -3.25
CA ASN A 96 -7.22 15.21 -2.78
C ASN A 96 -6.09 14.47 -2.04
N PHE A 97 -4.85 14.57 -2.52
CA PHE A 97 -3.69 14.02 -1.84
C PHE A 97 -3.43 14.72 -0.50
N ILE A 98 -3.44 16.06 -0.48
CA ILE A 98 -3.25 16.88 0.74
C ILE A 98 -4.31 16.54 1.79
N ALA A 99 -5.58 16.48 1.39
CA ALA A 99 -6.68 16.12 2.29
C ALA A 99 -6.55 14.69 2.82
N SER A 100 -6.11 13.76 1.98
CA SER A 100 -5.85 12.37 2.39
C SER A 100 -4.67 12.26 3.36
N TYR A 101 -3.61 13.05 3.14
CA TYR A 101 -2.47 13.16 4.06
C TYR A 101 -2.89 13.72 5.42
N PHE A 102 -3.69 14.79 5.42
CA PHE A 102 -4.24 15.39 6.62
C PHE A 102 -5.08 14.37 7.40
N ALA A 103 -6.01 13.68 6.74
CA ALA A 103 -6.83 12.63 7.34
C ALA A 103 -5.97 11.54 8.01
N GLY A 104 -4.95 11.06 7.31
CA GLY A 104 -4.01 10.09 7.87
C GLY A 104 -3.23 10.64 9.07
N ALA A 105 -2.85 11.93 9.05
CA ALA A 105 -2.14 12.58 10.16
C ALA A 105 -3.03 12.82 11.38
N LEU A 106 -4.30 13.13 11.15
CA LEU A 106 -5.29 13.30 12.21
C LEU A 106 -5.59 11.96 12.91
N ILE A 107 -5.88 10.92 12.15
CA ILE A 107 -6.24 9.58 12.66
C ILE A 107 -5.04 8.90 13.33
N ILE A 108 -3.83 9.11 12.78
CA ILE A 108 -2.57 8.51 13.26
C ILE A 108 -1.61 9.63 13.64
N PRO A 109 -1.75 10.21 14.85
CA PRO A 109 -0.92 11.32 15.28
C PRO A 109 0.56 10.95 15.35
N ARG A 110 1.40 11.84 14.81
CA ARG A 110 2.85 11.67 14.71
C ARG A 110 3.48 11.18 16.01
N LYS A 111 3.27 11.93 17.12
CA LYS A 111 3.90 11.63 18.40
C LYS A 111 3.55 10.22 18.88
N SER A 112 2.27 9.87 18.88
CA SER A 112 1.81 8.54 19.26
C SER A 112 2.43 7.43 18.41
N LEU A 113 2.51 7.63 17.07
CA LEU A 113 3.08 6.63 16.18
C LEU A 113 4.59 6.50 16.36
N THR A 114 5.33 7.61 16.48
CA THR A 114 6.80 7.56 16.69
C THR A 114 7.15 6.90 17.98
N ASP A 115 6.45 7.20 19.09
CA ASP A 115 6.70 6.57 20.39
C ASP A 115 6.47 5.05 20.33
N LYS A 116 5.37 4.61 19.74
CA LYS A 116 5.05 3.18 19.56
C LYS A 116 6.03 2.45 18.64
N LEU A 117 6.45 3.08 17.54
CA LEU A 117 7.45 2.50 16.64
C LEU A 117 8.83 2.43 17.30
N THR A 118 9.21 3.42 18.09
CA THR A 118 10.47 3.37 18.86
C THR A 118 10.47 2.18 19.82
N SER A 119 9.39 2.00 20.58
CA SER A 119 9.24 0.83 21.46
C SER A 119 9.23 -0.49 20.68
N PHE A 120 8.58 -0.52 19.52
CA PHE A 120 8.56 -1.72 18.66
C PHE A 120 9.95 -2.05 18.10
N PHE A 121 10.70 -1.06 17.63
CA PHE A 121 12.05 -1.26 17.08
C PHE A 121 13.09 -1.65 18.13
N SER A 122 12.84 -1.32 19.40
CA SER A 122 13.70 -1.72 20.53
C SER A 122 13.42 -3.12 21.07
N LEU A 123 12.42 -3.84 20.54
CA LEU A 123 12.20 -5.25 20.95
C LEU A 123 13.42 -6.10 20.58
N GLU A 124 13.77 -7.04 21.41
CA GLU A 124 14.89 -7.97 21.17
C GLU A 124 14.51 -9.06 20.15
N GLU A 125 13.20 -9.35 20.04
CA GLU A 125 12.67 -10.36 19.14
C GLU A 125 11.57 -9.78 18.23
N TRP A 126 11.46 -10.33 17.03
CA TRP A 126 10.35 -10.03 16.13
C TRP A 126 9.03 -10.54 16.70
N LYS A 127 8.13 -9.62 17.00
CA LYS A 127 6.78 -9.91 17.55
C LYS A 127 5.71 -9.33 16.63
N PRO A 128 5.22 -10.08 15.63
CA PRO A 128 4.22 -9.59 14.66
C PRO A 128 2.92 -9.12 15.32
N LEU A 129 2.53 -9.73 16.43
CA LEU A 129 1.35 -9.34 17.18
C LEU A 129 1.46 -7.93 17.79
N GLU A 130 2.67 -7.48 18.14
CA GLU A 130 2.86 -6.11 18.63
C GLU A 130 2.65 -5.08 17.53
N LEU A 131 3.14 -5.33 16.30
CA LEU A 131 2.84 -4.48 15.16
C LEU A 131 1.32 -4.45 14.87
N HIS A 132 0.67 -5.60 14.96
CA HIS A 132 -0.79 -5.68 14.80
C HIS A 132 -1.55 -4.89 15.87
N LYS A 133 -1.13 -4.94 17.12
CA LYS A 133 -1.69 -4.12 18.20
C LYS A 133 -1.51 -2.62 17.94
N ILE A 134 -0.35 -2.21 17.41
CA ILE A 134 -0.11 -0.81 17.03
C ILE A 134 -1.12 -0.38 15.98
N ILE A 135 -1.30 -1.17 14.91
CA ILE A 135 -2.27 -0.88 13.83
C ILE A 135 -3.69 -0.79 14.39
N LYS A 136 -4.12 -1.78 15.17
CA LYS A 136 -5.46 -1.81 15.78
C LYS A 136 -5.69 -0.69 16.80
N GLY A 137 -4.63 -0.13 17.34
CA GLY A 137 -4.72 1.01 18.27
C GLY A 137 -5.25 2.29 17.62
N TYR A 138 -5.27 2.36 16.30
CA TYR A 138 -5.85 3.46 15.52
C TYR A 138 -7.14 3.00 14.83
N ASN A 139 -8.06 3.94 14.62
CA ASN A 139 -9.28 3.67 13.84
C ASN A 139 -9.02 3.89 12.35
N CYS A 140 -8.19 3.03 11.77
CA CYS A 140 -7.77 3.14 10.38
C CYS A 140 -7.67 1.78 9.69
N SER A 141 -7.72 1.82 8.36
CA SER A 141 -7.39 0.65 7.55
C SER A 141 -5.89 0.34 7.61
N GLN A 142 -5.51 -0.89 7.30
CA GLN A 142 -4.09 -1.25 7.13
C GLN A 142 -3.43 -0.38 6.06
N GLU A 143 -4.11 -0.10 4.94
CA GLU A 143 -3.61 0.79 3.90
C GLU A 143 -3.25 2.18 4.44
N THR A 144 -4.15 2.80 5.21
CA THR A 144 -3.91 4.10 5.82
C THR A 144 -2.69 4.07 6.75
N PHE A 145 -2.54 3.00 7.53
CA PHE A 145 -1.39 2.83 8.42
C PHE A 145 -0.07 2.71 7.66
N TYR A 146 0.00 1.83 6.66
CA TYR A 146 1.23 1.64 5.87
C TYR A 146 1.57 2.89 5.05
N GLN A 147 0.58 3.59 4.49
CA GLN A 147 0.81 4.89 3.85
C GLN A 147 1.34 5.94 4.84
N ARG A 148 0.85 5.96 6.08
CA ARG A 148 1.38 6.85 7.11
C ARG A 148 2.84 6.58 7.43
N LEU A 149 3.27 5.32 7.42
CA LEU A 149 4.68 4.95 7.60
C LEU A 149 5.59 5.56 6.52
N THR A 150 5.12 5.74 5.27
CA THR A 150 5.95 6.31 4.20
C THR A 150 6.38 7.76 4.47
N SER A 151 5.65 8.49 5.29
CA SER A 151 6.02 9.84 5.73
C SER A 151 6.75 9.89 7.08
N ILE A 152 6.44 8.95 7.97
CA ILE A 152 7.02 8.92 9.33
C ILE A 152 8.44 8.33 9.32
N LEU A 153 8.64 7.20 8.64
CA LEU A 153 9.93 6.51 8.64
C LEU A 153 11.08 7.36 8.07
N PRO A 154 10.93 8.04 6.92
CA PRO A 154 12.01 8.88 6.40
C PRO A 154 12.30 10.07 7.30
N LYS A 155 11.27 10.73 7.82
CA LYS A 155 11.43 12.01 8.53
C LYS A 155 11.93 11.85 9.97
N TYR A 156 11.44 10.82 10.68
CA TYR A 156 11.71 10.69 12.13
C TYR A 156 12.63 9.52 12.48
N PHE A 157 12.79 8.55 11.58
CA PHE A 157 13.68 7.40 11.78
C PHE A 157 14.84 7.36 10.80
N HIS A 158 14.90 8.33 9.85
CA HIS A 158 15.94 8.43 8.80
C HIS A 158 16.01 7.19 7.89
N ILE A 159 14.91 6.43 7.79
CA ILE A 159 14.76 5.30 6.88
C ILE A 159 14.26 5.86 5.55
N LYS A 160 15.17 6.36 4.71
CA LYS A 160 14.83 7.14 3.50
C LYS A 160 14.54 6.29 2.27
N ASN A 161 15.07 5.07 2.20
CA ASN A 161 14.91 4.20 1.04
C ASN A 161 13.83 3.15 1.33
N LEU A 162 12.64 3.40 0.84
CA LEU A 162 11.49 2.51 1.02
C LEU A 162 10.56 2.55 -0.18
N PHE A 163 9.72 1.54 -0.29
CA PHE A 163 8.59 1.52 -1.21
C PHE A 163 7.31 1.06 -0.50
N PHE A 164 6.18 1.49 -1.02
CA PHE A 164 4.85 1.01 -0.63
C PHE A 164 4.17 0.40 -1.85
N LEU A 165 3.54 -0.76 -1.69
CA LEU A 165 2.78 -1.44 -2.74
C LEU A 165 1.42 -1.86 -2.20
N ARG A 166 0.38 -1.77 -3.06
CA ARG A 166 -0.92 -2.38 -2.82
C ARG A 166 -1.26 -3.32 -3.97
N PHE A 167 -1.44 -4.60 -3.64
CA PHE A 167 -1.96 -5.60 -4.56
C PHE A 167 -3.43 -5.86 -4.29
N THR A 168 -4.17 -6.11 -5.37
CA THR A 168 -5.51 -6.68 -5.33
C THR A 168 -5.53 -8.01 -6.08
N HIS A 169 -6.36 -8.91 -5.58
CA HIS A 169 -6.60 -10.22 -6.19
C HIS A 169 -8.08 -10.55 -6.09
N ARG A 170 -8.66 -10.99 -7.20
CA ARG A 170 -10.01 -11.53 -7.20
C ARG A 170 -9.93 -13.03 -6.92
N GLU A 171 -10.69 -13.51 -5.97
CA GLU A 171 -10.75 -14.94 -5.62
C GLU A 171 -11.00 -15.81 -6.85
N ASN A 172 -10.33 -16.95 -6.93
CA ASN A 172 -10.38 -17.89 -8.05
C ASN A 172 -9.87 -17.33 -9.40
N HIS A 173 -9.20 -16.18 -9.43
CA HIS A 173 -8.50 -15.68 -10.60
C HIS A 173 -7.00 -15.92 -10.51
N PHE A 174 -6.34 -15.93 -11.67
CA PHE A 174 -4.89 -16.16 -11.71
C PHE A 174 -4.07 -14.87 -11.51
N GLU A 175 -4.65 -13.71 -11.80
CA GLU A 175 -3.95 -12.42 -11.84
C GLU A 175 -3.91 -11.73 -10.48
N TYR A 176 -2.74 -11.16 -10.16
CA TYR A 176 -2.56 -10.18 -9.08
C TYR A 176 -2.28 -8.83 -9.70
N ARG A 177 -3.01 -7.81 -9.30
CA ARG A 177 -2.89 -6.45 -9.84
C ARG A 177 -2.22 -5.54 -8.81
N LEU A 178 -1.13 -4.88 -9.24
CA LEU A 178 -0.53 -3.78 -8.48
C LEU A 178 -1.27 -2.50 -8.86
N ASP A 179 -2.10 -1.99 -7.97
CA ASP A 179 -2.98 -0.85 -8.23
C ASP A 179 -2.60 0.42 -7.45
N LYS A 180 -1.64 0.31 -6.51
CA LYS A 180 -0.97 1.47 -5.93
C LYS A 180 0.51 1.16 -5.66
N GLU A 181 1.34 2.13 -6.01
CA GLU A 181 2.77 2.10 -5.71
C GLU A 181 3.27 3.49 -5.31
N LEU A 182 4.24 3.52 -4.41
CA LEU A 182 5.01 4.70 -4.05
C LEU A 182 6.45 4.27 -3.82
N HIS A 183 7.39 4.92 -4.48
CA HIS A 183 8.81 4.67 -4.33
C HIS A 183 9.51 5.92 -3.80
N ILE A 184 10.09 5.82 -2.60
CA ILE A 184 10.97 6.81 -1.99
C ILE A 184 12.36 6.17 -1.94
N THR A 185 12.93 5.94 -3.12
CA THR A 185 14.26 5.32 -3.28
C THR A 185 14.85 5.76 -4.60
N GLN A 186 16.16 6.00 -4.61
CA GLN A 186 16.92 6.24 -5.84
C GLN A 186 17.32 4.93 -6.55
N GLN A 187 17.04 3.80 -5.94
CA GLN A 187 17.40 2.49 -6.44
C GLN A 187 16.19 1.82 -7.10
N GLN A 188 16.44 0.94 -8.05
CA GLN A 188 15.35 0.21 -8.70
C GLN A 188 14.56 -0.60 -7.68
N ALA A 189 13.27 -0.36 -7.63
CA ALA A 189 12.29 -1.08 -6.84
C ALA A 189 11.25 -1.71 -7.78
N PRO A 190 10.42 -2.66 -7.33
CA PRO A 190 9.36 -3.20 -8.18
C PRO A 190 8.41 -2.12 -8.64
N HIS A 191 8.13 -2.08 -9.93
CA HIS A 191 7.21 -1.13 -10.54
C HIS A 191 5.99 -1.81 -11.13
N ALA A 192 4.91 -1.03 -11.32
CA ALA A 192 3.73 -1.48 -12.02
C ALA A 192 4.08 -1.97 -13.43
N ASN A 193 3.51 -3.10 -13.75
CA ASN A 193 3.71 -3.76 -15.02
C ASN A 193 2.60 -3.34 -16.01
N ARG A 194 2.99 -2.70 -17.12
CA ARG A 194 2.05 -2.25 -18.15
C ARG A 194 1.71 -3.33 -19.19
N SER A 195 2.33 -4.51 -19.11
CA SER A 195 2.37 -5.47 -20.21
C SER A 195 1.73 -6.82 -19.88
N ASN A 196 0.78 -6.88 -18.97
CA ASN A 196 0.09 -8.12 -18.54
C ASN A 196 1.03 -9.26 -18.11
N GLU A 197 2.22 -8.93 -17.60
CA GLU A 197 3.15 -9.92 -17.05
C GLU A 197 2.73 -10.38 -15.66
N HIS A 198 3.20 -11.55 -15.27
CA HIS A 198 2.86 -12.16 -14.00
C HIS A 198 3.87 -11.77 -12.92
N TYR A 199 3.44 -11.06 -11.90
CA TYR A 199 4.27 -10.73 -10.74
C TYR A 199 4.81 -11.97 -10.05
N CYS A 200 6.01 -11.85 -9.52
CA CYS A 200 6.71 -12.96 -8.85
C CYS A 200 5.89 -13.49 -7.65
N ARG A 201 5.46 -14.74 -7.70
CA ARG A 201 4.66 -15.40 -6.65
C ARG A 201 5.41 -15.56 -5.32
N ARG A 202 6.73 -15.30 -5.29
CA ARG A 202 7.54 -15.29 -4.07
C ARG A 202 7.47 -14.00 -3.28
N TRP A 203 6.84 -12.95 -3.79
CA TRP A 203 6.66 -11.73 -3.02
C TRP A 203 5.74 -11.96 -1.83
N ILE A 204 6.19 -11.48 -0.65
CA ILE A 204 5.37 -11.58 0.57
C ILE A 204 4.02 -10.89 0.42
N SER A 205 3.92 -9.85 -0.41
CA SER A 205 2.67 -9.18 -0.76
C SER A 205 1.64 -10.13 -1.38
N ILE A 206 2.10 -11.05 -2.24
CA ILE A 206 1.25 -12.05 -2.87
C ILE A 206 1.02 -13.23 -1.92
N LYS A 207 2.07 -13.65 -1.20
CA LYS A 207 1.95 -14.74 -0.22
C LYS A 207 0.91 -14.46 0.87
N THR A 208 0.85 -13.24 1.38
CA THR A 208 -0.15 -12.87 2.39
C THR A 208 -1.58 -12.95 1.85
N ILE A 209 -1.82 -12.64 0.57
CA ILE A 209 -3.13 -12.87 -0.06
C ILE A 209 -3.41 -14.37 -0.16
N GLN A 210 -2.46 -15.16 -0.67
CA GLN A 210 -2.61 -16.62 -0.76
C GLN A 210 -2.88 -17.28 0.60
N ASP A 211 -2.23 -16.77 1.66
CA ASP A 211 -2.47 -17.27 3.01
C ASP A 211 -3.85 -16.87 3.56
N LEU A 212 -4.36 -15.69 3.16
CA LEU A 212 -5.71 -15.24 3.51
C LEU A 212 -6.79 -16.11 2.86
N GLU A 213 -6.55 -16.60 1.65
CA GLU A 213 -7.47 -17.42 0.86
C GLU A 213 -7.52 -18.89 1.28
N LYS A 214 -6.61 -19.31 2.16
CA LYS A 214 -6.70 -20.66 2.75
C LYS A 214 -7.94 -20.78 3.63
N PRO A 215 -8.54 -21.98 3.74
CA PRO A 215 -9.74 -22.21 4.55
C PRO A 215 -9.41 -22.10 6.05
N THR A 216 -9.10 -20.91 6.50
CA THR A 216 -8.84 -20.56 7.89
C THR A 216 -9.81 -19.45 8.30
N ASN A 217 -10.25 -19.41 9.55
CA ASN A 217 -11.14 -18.34 10.03
C ASN A 217 -10.43 -16.99 10.25
N THR A 218 -9.29 -16.75 9.61
CA THR A 218 -8.52 -15.53 9.78
C THR A 218 -9.04 -14.41 8.84
N ARG A 219 -9.37 -13.26 9.43
CA ARG A 219 -9.80 -12.07 8.70
C ARG A 219 -8.66 -11.17 8.24
N ALA A 220 -7.43 -11.51 8.57
CA ALA A 220 -6.23 -10.79 8.17
C ALA A 220 -5.01 -11.70 8.28
N THR A 221 -4.09 -11.56 7.35
CA THR A 221 -2.79 -12.22 7.37
C THR A 221 -1.67 -11.19 7.43
N PHE A 222 -0.55 -11.57 8.05
CA PHE A 222 0.64 -10.76 8.17
C PHE A 222 1.85 -11.58 7.77
N GLY A 223 2.75 -10.95 7.05
CA GLY A 223 3.98 -11.58 6.61
C GLY A 223 5.16 -10.63 6.65
N VAL A 224 6.34 -11.20 6.84
CA VAL A 224 7.62 -10.50 6.77
C VAL A 224 8.61 -11.36 6.01
N GLN A 225 9.44 -10.72 5.20
CA GLN A 225 10.42 -11.39 4.36
C GLN A 225 11.59 -10.47 4.06
N VAL A 226 12.78 -11.01 4.01
CA VAL A 226 13.92 -10.38 3.34
C VAL A 226 13.86 -10.75 1.86
N SER A 227 13.59 -9.77 1.01
CA SER A 227 13.52 -9.94 -0.45
C SER A 227 14.83 -9.51 -1.09
N SER A 228 15.53 -10.46 -1.73
CA SER A 228 16.75 -10.24 -2.53
C SER A 228 16.36 -10.29 -4.00
N TYR A 229 16.46 -9.16 -4.71
CA TYR A 229 16.02 -9.10 -6.11
C TYR A 229 17.06 -9.72 -7.04
N VAL A 230 16.59 -10.52 -8.01
CA VAL A 230 17.43 -11.11 -9.05
C VAL A 230 18.09 -10.00 -9.87
N ASN A 231 19.40 -10.12 -10.10
CA ASN A 231 20.22 -9.14 -10.83
C ASN A 231 20.37 -7.78 -10.12
N GLN A 232 20.10 -7.71 -8.82
CA GLN A 232 20.32 -6.52 -8.00
C GLN A 232 21.08 -6.89 -6.73
N LYS A 233 21.89 -5.95 -6.21
CA LYS A 233 22.60 -6.14 -4.93
C LYS A 233 21.75 -5.78 -3.71
N ASN A 234 20.58 -5.19 -3.95
CA ASN A 234 19.74 -4.64 -2.89
C ASN A 234 18.85 -5.71 -2.29
N GLU A 235 18.75 -5.66 -0.97
CA GLU A 235 17.83 -6.45 -0.18
C GLU A 235 16.87 -5.53 0.56
N TYR A 236 15.63 -5.95 0.68
CA TYR A 236 14.58 -5.21 1.37
C TYR A 236 13.94 -6.08 2.44
N LEU A 237 13.81 -5.53 3.64
CA LEU A 237 12.89 -6.08 4.64
C LEU A 237 11.49 -5.63 4.25
N VAL A 238 10.65 -6.57 3.85
CA VAL A 238 9.28 -6.30 3.40
C VAL A 238 8.29 -6.79 4.45
N LEU A 239 7.51 -5.86 4.97
CA LEU A 239 6.37 -6.14 5.83
C LEU A 239 5.11 -6.07 4.98
N SER A 240 4.24 -7.07 5.11
CA SER A 240 2.99 -7.14 4.35
C SER A 240 1.84 -7.55 5.25
N SER A 241 0.67 -7.05 4.92
CA SER A 241 -0.58 -7.54 5.49
C SER A 241 -1.67 -7.62 4.44
N ALA A 242 -2.52 -8.64 4.51
CA ALA A 242 -3.65 -8.79 3.63
C ALA A 242 -4.97 -8.92 4.39
N THR A 243 -6.02 -8.38 3.80
CA THR A 243 -7.41 -8.45 4.28
C THR A 243 -8.35 -8.57 3.10
N PRO A 244 -9.57 -9.11 3.28
CA PRO A 244 -10.63 -8.94 2.30
C PRO A 244 -10.86 -7.44 2.06
N ASP A 245 -11.24 -7.10 0.83
CA ASP A 245 -11.71 -5.76 0.55
C ASP A 245 -13.00 -5.52 1.34
N PRO A 246 -13.07 -4.48 2.16
CA PRO A 246 -14.26 -4.21 2.97
C PRO A 246 -15.49 -3.84 2.13
N PHE A 247 -15.31 -3.61 0.83
CA PHE A 247 -16.35 -3.12 -0.06
C PHE A 247 -16.72 -4.09 -1.19
N LYS A 248 -15.74 -4.87 -1.67
CA LYS A 248 -15.94 -5.88 -2.74
C LYS A 248 -15.73 -7.28 -2.17
N LYS A 249 -16.78 -8.08 -2.14
CA LYS A 249 -16.80 -9.39 -1.45
C LYS A 249 -15.82 -10.42 -2.00
N ASP A 250 -15.49 -10.36 -3.29
CA ASP A 250 -14.63 -11.30 -4.00
C ASP A 250 -13.20 -10.80 -4.21
N ILE A 251 -12.84 -9.68 -3.55
CA ILE A 251 -11.53 -9.06 -3.69
C ILE A 251 -10.75 -9.13 -2.38
N ASN A 252 -9.54 -9.65 -2.47
CA ASN A 252 -8.55 -9.59 -1.40
C ASN A 252 -7.49 -8.53 -1.72
N ARG A 253 -7.00 -7.86 -0.68
CA ARG A 253 -5.97 -6.81 -0.81
C ARG A 253 -4.81 -7.08 0.11
N SER A 254 -3.60 -6.88 -0.40
CA SER A 254 -2.43 -6.73 0.46
C SER A 254 -1.85 -5.33 0.34
N VAL A 255 -1.30 -4.86 1.44
CA VAL A 255 -0.47 -3.66 1.52
C VAL A 255 0.88 -4.02 2.09
N SER A 256 1.92 -3.46 1.51
CA SER A 256 3.29 -3.80 1.89
C SER A 256 4.16 -2.55 1.94
N ILE A 257 5.10 -2.55 2.87
CA ILE A 257 6.20 -1.59 2.90
C ILE A 257 7.52 -2.36 2.84
N GLY A 258 8.38 -1.99 1.91
CA GLY A 258 9.71 -2.55 1.78
C GLY A 258 10.74 -1.50 2.21
N LEU A 259 11.61 -1.88 3.14
CA LEU A 259 12.66 -1.04 3.70
C LEU A 259 14.02 -1.56 3.22
N LEU A 260 14.82 -0.72 2.56
CA LEU A 260 16.16 -1.13 2.12
C LEU A 260 17.01 -1.54 3.31
N LEU A 261 17.55 -2.75 3.29
CA LEU A 261 18.44 -3.29 4.32
C LEU A 261 19.81 -2.61 4.27
N SER A 262 19.85 -1.38 4.76
CA SER A 262 21.09 -0.64 4.98
C SER A 262 21.68 -0.95 6.36
N PRO A 263 22.97 -0.67 6.59
CA PRO A 263 23.57 -0.76 7.93
C PRO A 263 22.82 0.07 8.98
N HIS A 264 22.27 1.24 8.56
CA HIS A 264 21.45 2.08 9.42
C HIS A 264 20.15 1.37 9.85
N LEU A 265 19.43 0.74 8.92
CA LEU A 265 18.20 0.01 9.25
C LEU A 265 18.49 -1.19 10.16
N LYS A 266 19.52 -2.00 9.83
CA LYS A 266 19.91 -3.15 10.65
C LYS A 266 20.21 -2.76 12.10
N LYS A 267 20.92 -1.63 12.30
CA LYS A 267 21.23 -1.09 13.63
C LYS A 267 20.01 -0.51 14.36
N LYS A 268 18.99 -0.08 13.61
CA LYS A 268 17.78 0.54 14.17
C LYS A 268 16.79 -0.49 14.72
N LEU A 269 16.78 -1.69 14.15
CA LEU A 269 15.87 -2.78 14.51
C LEU A 269 16.60 -3.78 15.40
N ASN A 270 16.44 -3.68 16.75
CA ASN A 270 17.14 -4.56 17.68
C ASN A 270 16.83 -6.04 17.43
N PHE A 271 15.60 -6.36 17.01
CA PHE A 271 15.20 -7.72 16.65
C PHE A 271 15.77 -8.22 15.32
N PHE A 272 16.48 -7.37 14.55
CA PHE A 272 16.99 -7.77 13.27
C PHE A 272 18.31 -8.54 13.40
N ASN A 273 18.25 -9.79 12.97
CA ASN A 273 19.44 -10.56 12.72
C ASN A 273 19.26 -11.30 11.39
N GLU A 274 20.34 -11.68 10.73
CA GLU A 274 20.28 -12.21 9.36
C GLU A 274 19.47 -13.51 9.22
N ASN A 275 19.30 -14.26 10.31
CA ASN A 275 18.52 -15.50 10.36
C ASN A 275 17.11 -15.35 10.90
N THR A 276 16.74 -14.15 11.36
CA THR A 276 15.40 -13.92 11.95
C THR A 276 14.27 -14.04 10.94
N PHE A 277 14.52 -13.66 9.69
CA PHE A 277 13.48 -13.56 8.67
C PHE A 277 13.74 -14.49 7.49
N PRO A 278 12.67 -15.10 6.91
CA PRO A 278 12.81 -15.87 5.70
C PRO A 278 13.39 -15.00 4.58
N LYS A 279 14.53 -15.43 4.03
CA LYS A 279 15.17 -14.78 2.89
C LYS A 279 14.70 -15.46 1.60
N LYS A 280 14.16 -14.67 0.67
CA LYS A 280 13.69 -15.15 -0.63
C LYS A 280 14.32 -14.35 -1.75
N ARG A 281 14.86 -15.08 -2.73
CA ARG A 281 15.29 -14.51 -4.00
C ARG A 281 14.07 -14.32 -4.89
N VAL A 282 13.78 -13.08 -5.30
CA VAL A 282 12.57 -12.69 -6.02
C VAL A 282 12.89 -12.00 -7.35
N GLY A 283 12.07 -12.24 -8.36
CA GLY A 283 12.04 -11.43 -9.58
C GLY A 283 11.02 -10.29 -9.46
N ILE A 284 10.90 -9.48 -10.50
CA ILE A 284 9.77 -8.52 -10.63
C ILE A 284 8.59 -9.27 -11.24
N THR A 285 8.76 -9.78 -12.47
CA THR A 285 7.76 -10.60 -13.17
C THR A 285 8.39 -11.93 -13.59
N CYS A 286 7.57 -12.95 -13.85
CA CYS A 286 8.06 -14.26 -14.26
C CYS A 286 8.72 -14.21 -15.65
N GLU A 287 8.17 -13.41 -16.56
CA GLU A 287 8.61 -13.28 -17.95
C GLU A 287 10.01 -12.65 -18.07
N THR A 288 10.44 -11.90 -17.06
CA THR A 288 11.77 -11.26 -17.03
C THR A 288 12.75 -11.92 -16.06
N CYS A 289 12.33 -13.00 -15.38
CA CYS A 289 13.05 -13.54 -14.23
C CYS A 289 14.07 -14.64 -14.63
N ALA A 290 15.34 -14.43 -14.29
CA ALA A 290 16.42 -15.36 -14.54
C ALA A 290 16.55 -16.52 -13.52
N VAL A 291 15.62 -16.67 -12.58
CA VAL A 291 15.64 -17.81 -11.65
C VAL A 291 15.28 -19.08 -12.40
N LYS A 292 16.25 -20.00 -12.55
CA LYS A 292 16.01 -21.33 -13.11
C LYS A 292 15.28 -22.21 -12.08
N ASN A 293 14.48 -23.17 -12.56
CA ASN A 293 13.80 -24.17 -11.73
C ASN A 293 12.92 -23.58 -10.60
N CYS A 294 12.25 -22.47 -10.87
CA CYS A 294 11.38 -21.83 -9.89
C CYS A 294 10.05 -22.59 -9.77
N LYS A 295 9.82 -23.26 -8.63
CA LYS A 295 8.58 -24.02 -8.36
C LYS A 295 7.33 -23.13 -8.27
N GLU A 296 7.49 -21.83 -8.08
CA GLU A 296 6.41 -20.85 -7.95
C GLU A 296 6.23 -19.99 -9.21
N ARG A 297 6.88 -20.39 -10.31
CA ARG A 297 6.79 -19.67 -11.58
C ARG A 297 5.37 -19.70 -12.14
N ALA A 298 4.87 -18.54 -12.51
CA ALA A 298 3.51 -18.37 -13.05
C ALA A 298 3.49 -18.28 -14.58
N ALA A 299 4.61 -17.92 -15.23
CA ALA A 299 4.74 -17.82 -16.68
C ALA A 299 6.18 -18.05 -17.12
N GLU A 300 6.38 -18.48 -18.36
CA GLU A 300 7.69 -18.70 -18.95
C GLU A 300 8.51 -17.40 -19.09
N PRO A 301 9.87 -17.44 -19.03
CA PRO A 301 10.72 -16.26 -19.07
C PRO A 301 10.93 -15.70 -20.48
N LEU A 302 9.89 -15.64 -21.28
CA LEU A 302 9.97 -15.34 -22.72
C LEU A 302 10.63 -13.98 -23.02
N ARG A 303 10.44 -12.99 -22.16
CA ARG A 303 11.10 -11.67 -22.34
C ARG A 303 12.58 -11.71 -22.02
N LEU A 304 12.98 -12.49 -21.02
CA LEU A 304 14.39 -12.71 -20.72
C LEU A 304 15.07 -13.41 -21.89
N GLU A 305 14.52 -14.51 -22.39
CA GLU A 305 15.05 -15.29 -23.51
C GLU A 305 15.18 -14.44 -24.78
N LYS A 306 14.16 -13.65 -25.10
CA LYS A 306 14.21 -12.72 -26.22
C LYS A 306 15.33 -11.69 -26.06
N ARG A 307 15.51 -11.13 -24.87
CA ARG A 307 16.55 -10.14 -24.60
C ARG A 307 17.95 -10.77 -24.72
N GLU A 308 18.15 -11.97 -24.16
CA GLU A 308 19.41 -12.70 -24.22
C GLU A 308 19.77 -13.01 -25.67
N LYS A 309 18.81 -13.49 -26.48
CA LYS A 309 19.01 -13.73 -27.91
C LYS A 309 19.45 -12.47 -28.65
N TYR A 310 18.78 -11.32 -28.42
CA TYR A 310 19.17 -10.08 -29.09
C TYR A 310 20.53 -9.57 -28.63
N THR A 311 20.88 -9.76 -27.37
CA THR A 311 22.22 -9.41 -26.85
C THR A 311 23.31 -10.26 -27.52
N ASP A 312 23.05 -11.54 -27.67
CA ASP A 312 23.98 -12.47 -28.34
C ASP A 312 24.20 -12.09 -29.81
N ILE A 313 23.11 -11.80 -30.54
CA ILE A 313 23.17 -11.31 -31.92
C ILE A 313 24.00 -10.01 -31.99
N ALA A 314 23.74 -9.05 -31.10
CA ALA A 314 24.43 -7.76 -31.09
C ALA A 314 25.94 -7.94 -30.83
N ASN A 315 26.30 -8.81 -29.91
CA ASN A 315 27.69 -9.13 -29.60
C ASN A 315 28.41 -9.79 -30.82
N THR A 316 27.72 -10.70 -31.49
CA THR A 316 28.24 -11.35 -32.70
C THR A 316 28.46 -10.33 -33.81
N VAL A 317 27.49 -9.43 -34.04
CA VAL A 317 27.65 -8.35 -35.05
C VAL A 317 28.83 -7.45 -34.70
N ALA A 318 28.97 -7.02 -33.45
CA ALA A 318 30.07 -6.18 -33.00
C ALA A 318 31.44 -6.89 -33.21
N HIS A 319 31.51 -8.18 -32.92
CA HIS A 319 32.71 -8.99 -33.16
C HIS A 319 33.09 -9.02 -34.65
N ILE A 320 32.09 -9.28 -35.52
CA ILE A 320 32.29 -9.27 -36.98
C ILE A 320 32.80 -7.89 -37.42
N MET A 321 32.14 -6.81 -37.04
CA MET A 321 32.54 -5.46 -37.45
C MET A 321 33.99 -5.16 -37.03
N ASN A 322 34.39 -5.54 -35.81
CA ASN A 322 35.75 -5.34 -35.31
C ASN A 322 36.79 -6.22 -36.03
N SER A 323 36.40 -7.35 -36.61
CA SER A 323 37.31 -8.22 -37.36
C SER A 323 37.61 -7.76 -38.80
N TYR A 324 36.78 -6.82 -39.32
CA TYR A 324 36.94 -6.20 -40.64
C TYR A 324 37.46 -4.75 -40.58
N SER A 325 37.73 -4.24 -39.35
CA SER A 325 38.33 -2.92 -39.12
C SER A 325 39.81 -3.06 -38.89
#